data_e4eeeabee16d9c3792468250ee113d61
#
_entry.id   e4eeeabee16d9c3792468250ee113d61
#
_cell.length_a   1.000
_cell.length_b   1.000
_cell.length_c   1.000
_cell.angle_alpha   90.00
_cell.angle_beta   90.00
_cell.angle_gamma   90.00
#
_symmetry.space_group_name_H-M   'P 1'
#
loop_
_entity.id
_entity.type
_entity.pdbx_description
1 polymer ?
#
loop_
_entity_poly.entity_id
_entity_poly.type
_entity_poly.pdbx_seq_one_letter_code
_entity_poly.pdbx_strand_id
1 'polypeptide(L)'
;MLGESSQRCGILLIFVCRKALICMSIHVILFAIITLVTFTWAGKQFYRIWQNIQLGKPEKISGDEAIRWRNVLLVAFGQQKMFKRFLPAILHLFIYTAFLLTQVELIEIFIDGFFGVHRFFSAYLGVLYTFIVGLIEILSALALIATIIFLTRRNILKVARFWKAEMTAWPRLDANLILLGEIILVVAILTMNSADSVLQQLSPEHYPSTGKLPISSWLGPLLFSHWSVDWLIWIERIGWWLHVLVVYAFIVYLPFSKHLHIFLAFPNTWFSKVRSRGEMSNMPEVMHEVRSMLGIPQEITSETNGEASLEFGAKDITGLSWKNILDAYTCTECGRCTAVCPANLTGKKLSPRKVMMDIRDRTEEVSNKLRSGSIQYISKEKGGDKELTKANFDDGLSLFDRITPEEINACTTCNACVEACPVLIDPLEPILQMRRYQILMESKGPAEWVPMFNALESSGAVWQVPEARSKWTEQLSEK
;
A
#
# COMPACT_ATOMS: atom_id res chain seq x y z
N MET A 1 -50.22 -3.99 52.31
CA MET A 1 -49.24 -4.99 51.86
C MET A 1 -48.85 -4.85 50.39
N LEU A 2 -48.78 -3.63 49.85
CA LEU A 2 -48.40 -3.42 48.45
C LEU A 2 -47.21 -2.41 48.28
N GLY A 3 -46.61 -1.96 49.38
CA GLY A 3 -45.50 -0.99 49.34
C GLY A 3 -44.09 -1.57 49.46
N GLU A 4 -43.92 -2.78 49.99
CA GLU A 4 -42.59 -3.35 50.24
C GLU A 4 -41.98 -4.14 49.06
N SER A 5 -42.80 -4.61 48.12
CA SER A 5 -42.32 -5.37 46.95
C SER A 5 -41.67 -4.49 45.89
N SER A 6 -42.11 -3.25 45.76
CA SER A 6 -41.56 -2.28 44.75
C SER A 6 -40.19 -1.74 45.16
N GLN A 7 -39.96 -1.53 46.48
CA GLN A 7 -38.63 -1.08 46.95
C GLN A 7 -37.58 -2.19 46.90
N ARG A 8 -37.94 -3.45 47.10
CA ARG A 8 -37.00 -4.59 46.99
C ARG A 8 -36.59 -4.84 45.54
N CYS A 9 -37.49 -4.62 44.57
CA CYS A 9 -37.18 -4.76 43.17
C CYS A 9 -36.20 -3.64 42.67
N GLY A 10 -36.40 -2.40 43.14
CA GLY A 10 -35.50 -1.28 42.81
C GLY A 10 -34.08 -1.43 43.41
N ILE A 11 -33.97 -1.92 44.64
CA ILE A 11 -32.69 -2.17 45.30
C ILE A 11 -31.95 -3.37 44.67
N LEU A 12 -32.67 -4.41 44.26
CA LEU A 12 -32.09 -5.56 43.56
C LEU A 12 -31.57 -5.18 42.19
N LEU A 13 -32.29 -4.31 41.43
CA LEU A 13 -31.82 -3.78 40.12
C LEU A 13 -30.58 -2.90 40.30
N ILE A 14 -30.51 -2.06 41.33
CA ILE A 14 -29.32 -1.22 41.61
C ILE A 14 -28.14 -2.08 42.07
N PHE A 15 -28.35 -3.15 42.83
CA PHE A 15 -27.28 -4.08 43.22
C PHE A 15 -26.82 -4.96 42.09
N VAL A 16 -27.71 -5.40 41.20
CA VAL A 16 -27.36 -6.15 39.97
C VAL A 16 -26.63 -5.22 38.98
N CYS A 17 -27.11 -3.98 38.83
CA CYS A 17 -26.44 -2.99 38.00
C CYS A 17 -25.06 -2.57 38.56
N ARG A 18 -24.93 -2.43 39.89
CA ARG A 18 -23.66 -2.14 40.56
C ARG A 18 -22.67 -3.32 40.53
N LYS A 19 -23.14 -4.58 40.62
CA LYS A 19 -22.30 -5.77 40.42
C LYS A 19 -21.91 -5.93 38.95
N ALA A 20 -22.76 -5.61 38.01
CA ALA A 20 -22.42 -5.60 36.57
C ALA A 20 -21.42 -4.50 36.26
N LEU A 21 -21.46 -3.34 36.88
CA LEU A 21 -20.47 -2.27 36.73
C LEU A 21 -19.11 -2.56 37.39
N ILE A 22 -19.06 -3.43 38.40
CA ILE A 22 -17.83 -3.72 39.17
C ILE A 22 -17.10 -4.98 38.66
N CYS A 23 -17.72 -5.78 37.82
CA CYS A 23 -17.11 -7.00 37.26
C CYS A 23 -16.80 -6.92 35.78
N MET A 24 -16.26 -5.79 35.32
CA MET A 24 -15.46 -5.85 34.08
C MET A 24 -14.28 -6.78 34.36
N SER A 25 -14.27 -7.96 33.77
CA SER A 25 -13.18 -8.90 33.97
C SER A 25 -11.88 -8.20 33.57
N ILE A 26 -10.80 -8.52 34.27
CA ILE A 26 -9.46 -7.95 33.95
C ILE A 26 -9.10 -8.10 32.46
N HIS A 27 -9.62 -9.14 31.80
CA HIS A 27 -9.44 -9.40 30.39
C HIS A 27 -10.09 -8.33 29.50
N VAL A 28 -11.30 -7.86 29.82
CA VAL A 28 -12.02 -6.80 29.10
C VAL A 28 -11.26 -5.47 29.21
N ILE A 29 -10.80 -5.13 30.43
CA ILE A 29 -10.02 -3.91 30.66
C ILE A 29 -8.71 -3.97 29.88
N LEU A 30 -7.99 -5.09 29.95
CA LEU A 30 -6.73 -5.29 29.23
C LEU A 30 -6.94 -5.19 27.71
N PHE A 31 -7.98 -5.86 27.18
CA PHE A 31 -8.34 -5.79 25.77
C PHE A 31 -8.63 -4.36 25.31
N ALA A 32 -9.44 -3.61 26.08
CA ALA A 32 -9.79 -2.23 25.76
C ALA A 32 -8.57 -1.30 25.75
N ILE A 33 -7.67 -1.45 26.73
CA ILE A 33 -6.43 -0.66 26.79
C ILE A 33 -5.52 -0.96 25.59
N ILE A 34 -5.27 -2.23 25.32
CA ILE A 34 -4.40 -2.63 24.19
C ILE A 34 -5.00 -2.14 22.87
N THR A 35 -6.31 -2.29 22.67
CA THR A 35 -7.02 -1.80 21.49
C THR A 35 -6.83 -0.28 21.33
N LEU A 36 -7.11 0.50 22.37
CA LEU A 36 -6.99 1.96 22.35
C LEU A 36 -5.56 2.40 22.00
N VAL A 37 -4.56 1.79 22.63
CA VAL A 37 -3.14 2.10 22.36
C VAL A 37 -2.77 1.76 20.92
N THR A 38 -3.15 0.57 20.44
CA THR A 38 -2.86 0.10 19.07
C THR A 38 -3.46 1.03 18.02
N PHE A 39 -4.77 1.33 18.13
CA PHE A 39 -5.44 2.17 17.12
C PHE A 39 -5.01 3.64 17.19
N THR A 40 -4.73 4.17 18.38
CA THR A 40 -4.21 5.54 18.52
C THR A 40 -2.83 5.66 17.88
N TRP A 41 -1.96 4.70 18.13
CA TRP A 41 -0.63 4.71 17.54
C TRP A 41 -0.67 4.52 16.02
N ALA A 42 -1.43 3.52 15.54
CA ALA A 42 -1.60 3.27 14.11
C ALA A 42 -2.19 4.49 13.38
N GLY A 43 -3.22 5.12 13.95
CA GLY A 43 -3.83 6.34 13.42
C GLY A 43 -2.82 7.47 13.24
N LYS A 44 -1.92 7.67 14.21
CA LYS A 44 -0.81 8.64 14.08
C LYS A 44 0.11 8.32 12.91
N GLN A 45 0.44 7.04 12.70
CA GLN A 45 1.33 6.65 11.60
C GLN A 45 0.63 6.77 10.22
N PHE A 46 -0.65 6.41 10.10
CA PHE A 46 -1.41 6.64 8.88
C PHE A 46 -1.55 8.12 8.54
N TYR A 47 -1.82 8.97 9.56
CA TYR A 47 -1.84 10.41 9.38
C TYR A 47 -0.48 10.95 8.90
N ARG A 48 0.62 10.42 9.45
CA ARG A 48 1.98 10.73 9.00
C ARG A 48 2.19 10.38 7.52
N ILE A 49 1.76 9.18 7.06
CA ILE A 49 1.87 8.79 5.65
C ILE A 49 1.05 9.75 4.78
N TRP A 50 -0.16 10.11 5.21
CA TRP A 50 -0.96 11.10 4.49
C TRP A 50 -0.22 12.44 4.36
N GLN A 51 0.39 12.95 5.43
CA GLN A 51 1.23 14.16 5.38
C GLN A 51 2.42 13.99 4.44
N ASN A 52 3.07 12.84 4.43
CA ASN A 52 4.19 12.55 3.55
C ASN A 52 3.78 12.60 2.08
N ILE A 53 2.61 12.05 1.74
CA ILE A 53 2.05 12.14 0.38
C ILE A 53 1.83 13.60 -0.03
N GLN A 54 1.42 14.46 0.88
CA GLN A 54 1.22 15.90 0.62
C GLN A 54 2.53 16.71 0.45
N LEU A 55 3.70 16.10 0.64
CA LEU A 55 4.98 16.75 0.30
C LEU A 55 5.14 16.97 -1.21
N GLY A 56 4.50 16.15 -2.04
CA GLY A 56 4.48 16.33 -3.49
C GLY A 56 3.76 17.60 -3.95
N LYS A 57 4.04 18.03 -5.19
CA LYS A 57 3.30 19.14 -5.85
C LYS A 57 1.82 18.78 -5.98
N PRO A 58 0.89 19.73 -5.87
CA PRO A 58 -0.50 19.49 -6.18
C PRO A 58 -0.65 19.11 -7.66
N GLU A 59 -1.39 18.04 -7.93
CA GLU A 59 -1.73 17.58 -9.27
C GLU A 59 -3.23 17.33 -9.33
N LYS A 60 -3.92 17.94 -10.29
CA LYS A 60 -5.32 17.67 -10.58
C LYS A 60 -5.39 16.46 -11.49
N ILE A 61 -5.88 15.35 -10.97
CA ILE A 61 -6.05 14.16 -11.77
C ILE A 61 -7.34 14.32 -12.59
N SER A 62 -7.20 14.49 -13.89
CA SER A 62 -8.31 14.56 -14.85
C SER A 62 -8.73 13.16 -15.33
N GLY A 63 -9.91 13.06 -15.93
CA GLY A 63 -10.43 11.83 -16.56
C GLY A 63 -11.82 11.44 -16.06
N ASP A 64 -12.45 10.52 -16.79
CA ASP A 64 -13.79 10.04 -16.54
C ASP A 64 -13.90 9.26 -15.22
N GLU A 65 -14.82 9.66 -14.36
CA GLU A 65 -15.08 9.01 -13.07
C GLU A 65 -15.57 7.57 -13.24
N ALA A 66 -16.32 7.26 -14.29
CA ALA A 66 -16.78 5.91 -14.55
C ALA A 66 -15.60 4.96 -14.82
N ILE A 67 -14.57 5.44 -15.54
CA ILE A 67 -13.32 4.67 -15.78
C ILE A 67 -12.58 4.48 -14.45
N ARG A 68 -12.54 5.47 -13.57
CA ARG A 68 -11.92 5.37 -12.25
C ARG A 68 -12.61 4.34 -11.36
N TRP A 69 -13.94 4.36 -11.27
CA TRP A 69 -14.72 3.33 -10.57
C TRP A 69 -14.50 1.95 -11.17
N ARG A 70 -14.47 1.85 -12.49
CA ARG A 70 -14.13 0.61 -13.17
C ARG A 70 -12.75 0.10 -12.77
N ASN A 71 -11.74 0.97 -12.68
CA ASN A 71 -10.41 0.60 -12.23
C ASN A 71 -10.42 0.08 -10.77
N VAL A 72 -11.12 0.76 -9.86
CA VAL A 72 -11.26 0.28 -8.47
C VAL A 72 -11.93 -1.10 -8.44
N LEU A 73 -13.07 -1.26 -9.13
CA LEU A 73 -13.84 -2.50 -9.09
C LEU A 73 -13.10 -3.66 -9.77
N LEU A 74 -12.52 -3.46 -10.95
CA LEU A 74 -11.90 -4.57 -11.69
C LEU A 74 -10.43 -4.80 -11.30
N VAL A 75 -9.68 -3.75 -10.96
CA VAL A 75 -8.26 -3.88 -10.68
C VAL A 75 -8.00 -4.05 -9.19
N ALA A 76 -8.54 -3.20 -8.31
CA ALA A 76 -8.32 -3.33 -6.88
C ALA A 76 -9.16 -4.48 -6.29
N PHE A 77 -10.50 -4.45 -6.42
CA PHE A 77 -11.35 -5.52 -5.90
C PHE A 77 -11.27 -6.80 -6.73
N GLY A 78 -11.45 -6.72 -8.04
CA GLY A 78 -11.47 -7.87 -8.94
C GLY A 78 -10.11 -8.45 -9.28
N GLN A 79 -9.00 -7.80 -8.90
CA GLN A 79 -7.62 -8.24 -9.10
C GLN A 79 -7.29 -8.65 -10.55
N GLN A 80 -8.00 -8.09 -11.54
CA GLN A 80 -7.92 -8.50 -12.95
C GLN A 80 -6.47 -8.56 -13.48
N LYS A 81 -5.64 -7.58 -13.14
CA LYS A 81 -4.24 -7.53 -13.58
C LYS A 81 -3.35 -8.58 -12.89
N MET A 82 -3.79 -9.13 -11.75
CA MET A 82 -3.07 -10.23 -11.09
C MET A 82 -3.10 -11.50 -11.93
N PHE A 83 -4.20 -11.78 -12.63
CA PHE A 83 -4.41 -13.00 -13.42
C PHE A 83 -3.54 -13.09 -14.70
N LYS A 84 -2.81 -12.03 -15.06
CA LYS A 84 -1.74 -12.14 -16.07
C LYS A 84 -0.64 -13.15 -15.68
N ARG A 85 -0.56 -13.54 -14.42
CA ARG A 85 0.30 -14.62 -13.89
C ARG A 85 -0.56 -15.55 -13.03
N PHE A 86 -1.12 -16.58 -13.65
CA PHE A 86 -2.18 -17.40 -13.09
C PHE A 86 -1.87 -18.00 -11.70
N LEU A 87 -0.76 -18.74 -11.54
CA LEU A 87 -0.44 -19.39 -10.26
C LEU A 87 -0.31 -18.40 -9.08
N PRO A 88 0.48 -17.31 -9.17
CA PRO A 88 0.49 -16.31 -8.10
C PRO A 88 -0.86 -15.62 -7.89
N ALA A 89 -1.69 -15.50 -8.92
CA ALA A 89 -3.00 -14.87 -8.81
C ALA A 89 -3.96 -15.72 -7.99
N ILE A 90 -4.06 -17.02 -8.27
CA ILE A 90 -4.92 -17.94 -7.51
C ILE A 90 -4.49 -18.03 -6.05
N LEU A 91 -3.19 -18.18 -5.77
CA LEU A 91 -2.69 -18.18 -4.40
C LEU A 91 -3.00 -16.88 -3.65
N HIS A 92 -2.83 -15.73 -4.32
CA HIS A 92 -3.17 -14.45 -3.73
C HIS A 92 -4.68 -14.27 -3.57
N LEU A 93 -5.50 -14.81 -4.47
CA LEU A 93 -6.95 -14.78 -4.37
C LEU A 93 -7.44 -15.49 -3.10
N PHE A 94 -6.86 -16.66 -2.75
CA PHE A 94 -7.21 -17.33 -1.50
C PHE A 94 -6.92 -16.48 -0.27
N ILE A 95 -5.73 -15.86 -0.20
CA ILE A 95 -5.38 -14.97 0.90
C ILE A 95 -6.31 -13.74 0.92
N TYR A 96 -6.57 -13.14 -0.23
CA TYR A 96 -7.41 -11.96 -0.35
C TYR A 96 -8.86 -12.22 0.06
N THR A 97 -9.47 -13.31 -0.43
CA THR A 97 -10.85 -13.66 -0.08
C THR A 97 -10.98 -14.08 1.37
N ALA A 98 -10.01 -14.85 1.89
CA ALA A 98 -9.93 -15.14 3.32
C ALA A 98 -9.88 -13.85 4.14
N PHE A 99 -8.97 -12.94 3.82
CA PHE A 99 -8.84 -11.65 4.52
C PHE A 99 -10.14 -10.84 4.52
N LEU A 100 -10.87 -10.77 3.40
CA LEU A 100 -12.14 -10.02 3.36
C LEU A 100 -13.24 -10.67 4.21
N LEU A 101 -13.36 -12.00 4.19
CA LEU A 101 -14.42 -12.68 4.93
C LEU A 101 -14.11 -12.83 6.41
N THR A 102 -12.85 -12.97 6.78
CA THR A 102 -12.43 -12.99 8.21
C THR A 102 -12.71 -11.67 8.93
N GLN A 103 -13.00 -10.56 8.22
CA GLN A 103 -13.44 -9.31 8.87
C GLN A 103 -14.73 -9.50 9.67
N VAL A 104 -15.62 -10.41 9.27
CA VAL A 104 -16.84 -10.73 10.03
C VAL A 104 -16.47 -11.35 11.39
N GLU A 105 -15.56 -12.32 11.39
CA GLU A 105 -15.06 -12.96 12.61
C GLU A 105 -14.23 -11.98 13.45
N LEU A 106 -13.47 -11.09 12.82
CA LEU A 106 -12.75 -10.04 13.54
C LEU A 106 -13.69 -9.07 14.27
N ILE A 107 -14.81 -8.68 13.65
CA ILE A 107 -15.83 -7.86 14.30
C ILE A 107 -16.41 -8.61 15.51
N GLU A 108 -16.69 -9.91 15.39
CA GLU A 108 -17.15 -10.75 16.50
C GLU A 108 -16.11 -10.76 17.64
N ILE A 109 -14.83 -10.96 17.33
CA ILE A 109 -13.73 -10.94 18.30
C ILE A 109 -13.67 -9.59 19.06
N PHE A 110 -13.89 -8.48 18.36
CA PHE A 110 -13.96 -7.16 19.02
C PHE A 110 -15.16 -7.05 19.97
N ILE A 111 -16.34 -7.53 19.57
CA ILE A 111 -17.53 -7.55 20.40
C ILE A 111 -17.27 -8.44 21.63
N ASP A 112 -16.79 -9.65 21.42
CA ASP A 112 -16.49 -10.60 22.48
C ASP A 112 -15.44 -10.04 23.45
N GLY A 113 -14.41 -9.37 22.94
CA GLY A 113 -13.37 -8.75 23.75
C GLY A 113 -13.84 -7.57 24.58
N PHE A 114 -14.71 -6.71 24.05
CA PHE A 114 -15.24 -5.55 24.79
C PHE A 114 -16.34 -5.89 25.78
N PHE A 115 -17.18 -6.88 25.49
CA PHE A 115 -18.31 -7.24 26.32
C PHE A 115 -18.07 -8.48 27.19
N GLY A 116 -16.97 -9.19 26.99
CA GLY A 116 -16.65 -10.40 27.74
C GLY A 116 -17.60 -11.56 27.45
N VAL A 117 -18.14 -11.61 26.22
CA VAL A 117 -19.02 -12.66 25.73
C VAL A 117 -18.24 -13.68 24.90
N HIS A 118 -18.88 -14.76 24.47
CA HIS A 118 -18.26 -15.79 23.65
C HIS A 118 -19.16 -16.09 22.46
N ARG A 119 -18.62 -15.93 21.24
CA ARG A 119 -19.34 -16.20 19.98
C ARG A 119 -20.65 -15.42 19.87
N PHE A 120 -20.58 -14.11 20.01
CA PHE A 120 -21.74 -13.22 20.04
C PHE A 120 -22.71 -13.46 18.88
N PHE A 121 -22.20 -13.57 17.63
CA PHE A 121 -23.06 -13.75 16.46
C PHE A 121 -23.75 -15.12 16.40
N SER A 122 -23.22 -16.14 17.07
CA SER A 122 -23.80 -17.49 17.04
C SER A 122 -25.24 -17.53 17.55
N ALA A 123 -25.54 -16.74 18.60
CA ALA A 123 -26.86 -16.66 19.20
C ALA A 123 -27.91 -16.03 18.27
N TYR A 124 -27.49 -15.16 17.35
CA TYR A 124 -28.42 -14.41 16.46
C TYR A 124 -28.50 -15.02 15.06
N LEU A 125 -27.43 -15.59 14.54
CA LEU A 125 -27.36 -16.07 13.17
C LEU A 125 -27.61 -17.58 13.02
N GLY A 126 -27.50 -18.38 14.10
CA GLY A 126 -27.78 -19.82 14.08
C GLY A 126 -27.04 -20.57 12.95
N VAL A 127 -27.79 -21.23 12.07
CA VAL A 127 -27.21 -22.02 10.94
C VAL A 127 -26.39 -21.15 9.98
N LEU A 128 -26.79 -19.89 9.77
CA LEU A 128 -26.04 -18.95 8.93
C LEU A 128 -24.65 -18.65 9.54
N TYR A 129 -24.55 -18.59 10.86
CA TYR A 129 -23.25 -18.47 11.54
C TYR A 129 -22.31 -19.65 11.20
N THR A 130 -22.82 -20.88 11.37
CA THR A 130 -22.04 -22.08 11.04
C THR A 130 -21.58 -22.11 9.60
N PHE A 131 -22.43 -21.66 8.66
CA PHE A 131 -22.08 -21.56 7.25
C PHE A 131 -20.97 -20.52 7.00
N ILE A 132 -21.09 -19.30 7.56
CA ILE A 132 -20.11 -18.22 7.38
C ILE A 132 -18.77 -18.62 7.97
N VAL A 133 -18.74 -19.04 9.24
CA VAL A 133 -17.49 -19.44 9.91
C VAL A 133 -16.87 -20.68 9.26
N GLY A 134 -17.71 -21.63 8.84
CA GLY A 134 -17.24 -22.80 8.08
C GLY A 134 -16.57 -22.41 6.74
N LEU A 135 -17.12 -21.46 6.03
CA LEU A 135 -16.51 -20.92 4.80
C LEU A 135 -15.18 -20.20 5.09
N ILE A 136 -15.16 -19.38 6.15
CA ILE A 136 -13.94 -18.70 6.63
C ILE A 136 -12.85 -19.75 6.95
N GLU A 137 -13.20 -20.80 7.63
CA GLU A 137 -12.25 -21.87 8.00
C GLU A 137 -11.61 -22.56 6.77
N ILE A 138 -12.41 -22.89 5.76
CA ILE A 138 -11.90 -23.46 4.49
C ILE A 138 -10.96 -22.46 3.80
N LEU A 139 -11.37 -21.20 3.70
CA LEU A 139 -10.55 -20.16 3.06
C LEU A 139 -9.27 -19.90 3.85
N SER A 140 -9.31 -19.91 5.18
CA SER A 140 -8.13 -19.77 6.04
C SER A 140 -7.13 -20.90 5.84
N ALA A 141 -7.59 -22.14 5.69
CA ALA A 141 -6.71 -23.26 5.36
C ALA A 141 -6.09 -23.12 3.96
N LEU A 142 -6.88 -22.69 2.96
CA LEU A 142 -6.35 -22.43 1.62
C LEU A 142 -5.35 -21.26 1.63
N ALA A 143 -5.61 -20.22 2.43
CA ALA A 143 -4.69 -19.11 2.64
C ALA A 143 -3.39 -19.56 3.31
N LEU A 144 -3.46 -20.44 4.32
CA LEU A 144 -2.29 -21.03 4.97
C LEU A 144 -1.41 -21.79 3.96
N ILE A 145 -2.02 -22.64 3.14
CA ILE A 145 -1.31 -23.38 2.07
C ILE A 145 -0.68 -22.39 1.08
N ALA A 146 -1.41 -21.37 0.66
CA ALA A 146 -0.90 -20.35 -0.26
C ALA A 146 0.28 -19.58 0.34
N THR A 147 0.21 -19.23 1.61
CA THR A 147 1.27 -18.51 2.35
C THR A 147 2.53 -19.36 2.46
N ILE A 148 2.40 -20.67 2.78
CA ILE A 148 3.53 -21.61 2.80
C ILE A 148 4.15 -21.72 1.40
N ILE A 149 3.35 -21.82 0.35
CA ILE A 149 3.85 -21.85 -1.03
C ILE A 149 4.59 -20.56 -1.37
N PHE A 150 4.08 -19.38 -0.98
CA PHE A 150 4.78 -18.12 -1.21
C PHE A 150 6.10 -18.03 -0.44
N LEU A 151 6.15 -18.51 0.80
CA LEU A 151 7.38 -18.58 1.59
C LEU A 151 8.42 -19.49 0.93
N THR A 152 7.99 -20.66 0.47
CA THR A 152 8.82 -21.63 -0.27
C THR A 152 9.34 -21.04 -1.58
N ARG A 153 8.48 -20.41 -2.38
CA ARG A 153 8.86 -19.75 -3.64
C ARG A 153 9.89 -18.64 -3.42
N ARG A 154 9.80 -17.95 -2.30
CA ARG A 154 10.67 -16.81 -1.99
C ARG A 154 12.04 -17.27 -1.49
N ASN A 155 12.09 -18.22 -0.57
CA ASN A 155 13.32 -18.56 0.16
C ASN A 155 13.99 -19.84 -0.36
N ILE A 156 13.23 -20.84 -0.81
CA ILE A 156 13.74 -22.13 -1.30
C ILE A 156 13.94 -22.07 -2.81
N LEU A 157 12.90 -21.76 -3.58
CA LEU A 157 12.97 -21.70 -5.04
C LEU A 157 13.65 -20.42 -5.56
N LYS A 158 13.90 -19.44 -4.73
CA LYS A 158 14.68 -18.22 -4.99
C LYS A 158 14.31 -17.55 -6.33
N VAL A 159 13.02 -17.29 -6.54
CA VAL A 159 12.53 -16.64 -7.78
C VAL A 159 13.33 -15.36 -8.06
N ALA A 160 14.01 -15.28 -9.19
CA ALA A 160 15.02 -14.27 -9.52
C ALA A 160 14.62 -12.81 -9.25
N ARG A 161 13.34 -12.44 -9.50
CA ARG A 161 12.85 -11.06 -9.25
C ARG A 161 12.88 -10.65 -7.76
N PHE A 162 12.92 -11.61 -6.82
CA PHE A 162 13.01 -11.35 -5.37
C PHE A 162 14.45 -11.36 -4.85
N TRP A 163 15.42 -11.64 -5.74
CA TRP A 163 16.84 -11.76 -5.42
C TRP A 163 17.70 -10.72 -6.17
N LYS A 164 17.08 -9.64 -6.63
CA LYS A 164 17.78 -8.47 -7.19
C LYS A 164 18.45 -7.66 -6.08
N ALA A 165 19.45 -6.84 -6.43
CA ALA A 165 20.24 -6.05 -5.49
C ALA A 165 19.38 -5.15 -4.57
N GLU A 166 18.37 -4.50 -5.13
CA GLU A 166 17.46 -3.62 -4.38
C GLU A 166 16.52 -4.37 -3.40
N MET A 167 16.50 -5.70 -3.42
CA MET A 167 15.71 -6.54 -2.52
C MET A 167 16.50 -7.10 -1.34
N THR A 168 17.69 -6.59 -1.09
CA THR A 168 18.50 -7.00 0.06
C THR A 168 18.01 -6.38 1.37
N ALA A 169 18.35 -6.99 2.51
CA ALA A 169 18.00 -6.54 3.85
C ALA A 169 16.48 -6.39 4.09
N TRP A 170 16.01 -5.16 4.38
CA TRP A 170 14.64 -4.89 4.81
C TRP A 170 13.54 -5.38 3.85
N PRO A 171 13.61 -5.15 2.52
CA PRO A 171 12.54 -5.62 1.61
C PRO A 171 12.34 -7.13 1.59
N ARG A 172 13.39 -7.90 1.89
CA ARG A 172 13.29 -9.36 2.01
C ARG A 172 12.74 -9.76 3.36
N LEU A 173 13.25 -9.16 4.44
CA LEU A 173 12.82 -9.43 5.80
C LEU A 173 11.32 -9.10 5.97
N ASP A 174 10.89 -7.92 5.56
CA ASP A 174 9.51 -7.47 5.59
C ASP A 174 8.54 -8.51 4.98
N ALA A 175 8.83 -9.00 3.78
CA ALA A 175 7.96 -9.99 3.17
C ALA A 175 7.93 -11.33 3.91
N ASN A 176 9.04 -11.74 4.54
CA ASN A 176 9.06 -12.98 5.33
C ASN A 176 8.32 -12.79 6.66
N LEU A 177 8.42 -11.63 7.29
CA LEU A 177 7.68 -11.30 8.52
C LEU A 177 6.17 -11.30 8.27
N ILE A 178 5.71 -10.72 7.14
CA ILE A 178 4.30 -10.79 6.75
C ILE A 178 3.84 -12.25 6.63
N LEU A 179 4.54 -13.05 5.83
CA LEU A 179 4.15 -14.46 5.61
C LEU A 179 4.20 -15.29 6.89
N LEU A 180 5.17 -15.05 7.77
CA LEU A 180 5.25 -15.73 9.06
C LEU A 180 4.10 -15.30 9.98
N GLY A 181 3.80 -14.00 10.05
CA GLY A 181 2.68 -13.48 10.82
C GLY A 181 1.34 -14.06 10.36
N GLU A 182 1.11 -14.18 9.06
CA GLU A 182 -0.07 -14.83 8.48
C GLU A 182 -0.18 -16.30 8.89
N ILE A 183 0.92 -17.05 8.89
CA ILE A 183 0.93 -18.45 9.36
C ILE A 183 0.54 -18.53 10.84
N ILE A 184 1.14 -17.69 11.68
CA ILE A 184 0.85 -17.67 13.13
C ILE A 184 -0.62 -17.31 13.35
N LEU A 185 -1.15 -16.31 12.62
CA LEU A 185 -2.52 -15.85 12.73
C LEU A 185 -3.52 -16.97 12.40
N VAL A 186 -3.32 -17.68 11.28
CA VAL A 186 -4.21 -18.77 10.87
C VAL A 186 -4.08 -19.98 11.81
N VAL A 187 -2.88 -20.33 12.25
CA VAL A 187 -2.68 -21.42 13.22
C VAL A 187 -3.34 -21.10 14.55
N ALA A 188 -3.26 -19.86 15.02
CA ALA A 188 -3.90 -19.43 16.28
C ALA A 188 -5.42 -19.57 16.23
N ILE A 189 -6.07 -19.10 15.14
CA ILE A 189 -7.54 -19.19 15.01
C ILE A 189 -8.00 -20.65 14.83
N LEU A 190 -7.31 -21.46 14.05
CA LEU A 190 -7.63 -22.88 13.91
C LEU A 190 -7.44 -23.66 15.22
N THR A 191 -6.42 -23.30 16.03
CA THR A 191 -6.20 -23.89 17.34
C THR A 191 -7.33 -23.52 18.30
N MET A 192 -7.72 -22.24 18.34
CA MET A 192 -8.86 -21.74 19.12
C MET A 192 -10.15 -22.48 18.75
N ASN A 193 -10.51 -22.49 17.47
CA ASN A 193 -11.73 -23.15 16.98
C ASN A 193 -11.72 -24.67 17.25
N SER A 194 -10.56 -25.33 17.13
CA SER A 194 -10.42 -26.75 17.40
C SER A 194 -10.62 -27.08 18.89
N ALA A 195 -10.03 -26.29 19.80
CA ALA A 195 -10.24 -26.47 21.23
C ALA A 195 -11.70 -26.18 21.62
N ASP A 196 -12.28 -25.10 21.07
CA ASP A 196 -13.68 -24.74 21.27
C ASP A 196 -14.64 -25.86 20.81
N SER A 197 -14.39 -26.50 19.67
CA SER A 197 -15.21 -27.61 19.15
C SER A 197 -15.27 -28.82 20.11
N VAL A 198 -14.21 -29.07 20.87
CA VAL A 198 -14.17 -30.14 21.90
C VAL A 198 -14.84 -29.64 23.18
N LEU A 199 -14.64 -28.39 23.59
CA LEU A 199 -15.29 -27.79 24.75
C LEU A 199 -16.83 -27.76 24.62
N GLN A 200 -17.35 -27.52 23.41
CA GLN A 200 -18.80 -27.59 23.13
C GLN A 200 -19.40 -28.97 23.42
N GLN A 201 -18.62 -30.03 23.35
CA GLN A 201 -19.07 -31.39 23.69
C GLN A 201 -18.90 -31.71 25.19
N LEU A 202 -17.81 -31.23 25.80
CA LEU A 202 -17.46 -31.53 27.19
C LEU A 202 -18.11 -30.61 28.21
N SER A 203 -18.40 -29.36 27.84
CA SER A 203 -18.96 -28.32 28.74
C SER A 203 -19.99 -27.45 28.00
N PRO A 204 -21.11 -28.02 27.51
CA PRO A 204 -22.10 -27.31 26.70
C PRO A 204 -22.80 -26.15 27.41
N GLU A 205 -22.78 -26.14 28.74
CA GLU A 205 -23.36 -25.06 29.56
C GLU A 205 -22.59 -23.73 29.39
N HIS A 206 -21.26 -23.80 29.20
CA HIS A 206 -20.39 -22.64 29.07
C HIS A 206 -19.99 -22.37 27.62
N TYR A 207 -19.99 -23.41 26.78
CA TYR A 207 -19.62 -23.37 25.36
C TYR A 207 -20.79 -23.87 24.50
N PRO A 208 -21.72 -22.98 24.10
CA PRO A 208 -22.88 -23.36 23.30
C PRO A 208 -22.46 -23.87 21.93
N SER A 209 -23.19 -24.86 21.42
CA SER A 209 -22.89 -25.46 20.11
C SER A 209 -23.06 -24.44 18.98
N THR A 210 -22.01 -24.24 18.21
CA THR A 210 -22.00 -23.37 17.01
C THR A 210 -22.16 -24.16 15.70
N GLY A 211 -22.43 -25.47 15.80
CA GLY A 211 -22.53 -26.38 14.66
C GLY A 211 -21.17 -27.01 14.29
N LYS A 212 -21.18 -27.85 13.25
CA LYS A 212 -19.97 -28.55 12.81
C LYS A 212 -19.17 -27.67 11.83
N LEU A 213 -17.97 -27.31 12.24
CA LEU A 213 -17.02 -26.60 11.41
C LEU A 213 -16.18 -27.59 10.56
N PRO A 214 -15.90 -27.29 9.29
CA PRO A 214 -15.29 -28.26 8.36
C PRO A 214 -13.93 -28.80 8.78
N ILE A 215 -13.10 -27.96 9.40
CA ILE A 215 -11.72 -28.28 9.79
C ILE A 215 -11.62 -28.53 11.28
N SER A 216 -12.08 -27.61 12.11
CA SER A 216 -11.91 -27.65 13.55
C SER A 216 -12.69 -28.79 14.20
N SER A 217 -13.86 -29.19 13.66
CA SER A 217 -14.59 -30.37 14.16
C SER A 217 -13.87 -31.71 13.91
N TRP A 218 -12.95 -31.75 12.97
CA TRP A 218 -12.08 -32.90 12.74
C TRP A 218 -10.75 -32.76 13.47
N LEU A 219 -10.13 -31.58 13.43
CA LEU A 219 -8.83 -31.31 14.01
C LEU A 219 -8.88 -31.31 15.55
N GLY A 220 -9.98 -30.79 16.12
CA GLY A 220 -10.19 -30.73 17.58
C GLY A 220 -10.11 -32.09 18.25
N PRO A 221 -10.97 -33.08 17.90
CA PRO A 221 -10.88 -34.42 18.45
C PRO A 221 -9.54 -35.12 18.19
N LEU A 222 -8.92 -34.87 17.03
CA LEU A 222 -7.62 -35.48 16.68
C LEU A 222 -6.50 -34.99 17.61
N LEU A 223 -6.47 -33.71 17.97
CA LEU A 223 -5.39 -33.10 18.74
C LEU A 223 -5.70 -33.07 20.24
N PHE A 224 -6.97 -32.93 20.63
CA PHE A 224 -7.37 -32.49 21.96
C PHE A 224 -8.31 -33.45 22.69
N SER A 225 -8.68 -34.63 22.12
CA SER A 225 -9.65 -35.55 22.74
C SER A 225 -9.23 -36.08 24.13
N HIS A 226 -7.93 -36.09 24.43
CA HIS A 226 -7.40 -36.62 25.69
C HIS A 226 -7.07 -35.55 26.74
N TRP A 227 -7.36 -34.27 26.42
CA TRP A 227 -7.03 -33.16 27.30
C TRP A 227 -8.18 -32.87 28.28
N SER A 228 -7.83 -32.42 29.50
CA SER A 228 -8.85 -32.00 30.48
C SER A 228 -9.50 -30.68 30.03
N VAL A 229 -10.72 -30.44 30.50
CA VAL A 229 -11.48 -29.22 30.22
C VAL A 229 -10.68 -27.96 30.57
N ASP A 230 -9.96 -27.96 31.70
CA ASP A 230 -9.16 -26.79 32.14
C ASP A 230 -8.05 -26.46 31.13
N TRP A 231 -7.32 -27.48 30.63
CA TRP A 231 -6.30 -27.27 29.60
C TRP A 231 -6.89 -26.81 28.27
N LEU A 232 -8.06 -27.32 27.88
CA LEU A 232 -8.74 -26.88 26.67
C LEU A 232 -9.17 -25.42 26.75
N ILE A 233 -9.66 -24.97 27.91
CA ILE A 233 -9.98 -23.56 28.16
C ILE A 233 -8.73 -22.69 27.99
N TRP A 234 -7.58 -23.13 28.53
CA TRP A 234 -6.34 -22.39 28.37
C TRP A 234 -5.88 -22.34 26.90
N ILE A 235 -5.97 -23.45 26.16
CA ILE A 235 -5.59 -23.50 24.75
C ILE A 235 -6.50 -22.58 23.91
N GLU A 236 -7.80 -22.64 24.13
CA GLU A 236 -8.76 -21.77 23.46
C GLU A 236 -8.44 -20.30 23.74
N ARG A 237 -8.22 -19.91 24.99
CA ARG A 237 -7.89 -18.53 25.37
C ARG A 237 -6.53 -18.08 24.86
N ILE A 238 -5.52 -18.92 24.85
CA ILE A 238 -4.21 -18.62 24.27
C ILE A 238 -4.35 -18.43 22.76
N GLY A 239 -5.10 -19.30 22.07
CA GLY A 239 -5.38 -19.16 20.64
C GLY A 239 -6.07 -17.82 20.33
N TRP A 240 -7.09 -17.46 21.09
CA TRP A 240 -7.81 -16.19 20.97
C TRP A 240 -6.89 -14.98 21.16
N TRP A 241 -6.15 -14.94 22.28
CA TRP A 241 -5.22 -13.82 22.55
C TRP A 241 -4.09 -13.75 21.53
N LEU A 242 -3.52 -14.89 21.13
CA LEU A 242 -2.46 -14.92 20.13
C LEU A 242 -2.96 -14.36 18.80
N HIS A 243 -4.17 -14.76 18.37
CA HIS A 243 -4.79 -14.22 17.15
C HIS A 243 -4.96 -12.69 17.23
N VAL A 244 -5.56 -12.20 18.30
CA VAL A 244 -5.77 -10.75 18.53
C VAL A 244 -4.44 -9.98 18.55
N LEU A 245 -3.44 -10.48 19.27
CA LEU A 245 -2.14 -9.81 19.36
C LEU A 245 -1.41 -9.77 18.03
N VAL A 246 -1.52 -10.82 17.21
CA VAL A 246 -0.95 -10.82 15.85
C VAL A 246 -1.69 -9.84 14.95
N VAL A 247 -3.02 -9.76 15.02
CA VAL A 247 -3.80 -8.73 14.31
C VAL A 247 -3.34 -7.33 14.72
N TYR A 248 -3.18 -7.06 16.02
CA TYR A 248 -2.69 -5.76 16.49
C TYR A 248 -1.25 -5.50 16.06
N ALA A 249 -0.39 -6.51 16.08
CA ALA A 249 0.97 -6.39 15.55
C ALA A 249 0.94 -6.03 14.05
N PHE A 250 0.06 -6.62 13.26
CA PHE A 250 -0.13 -6.22 11.86
C PHE A 250 -0.60 -4.78 11.72
N ILE A 251 -1.59 -4.33 12.49
CA ILE A 251 -2.10 -2.95 12.46
C ILE A 251 -0.97 -1.94 12.74
N VAL A 252 -0.14 -2.23 13.75
CA VAL A 252 1.03 -1.42 14.10
C VAL A 252 2.12 -1.47 13.03
N TYR A 253 2.32 -2.62 12.42
CA TYR A 253 3.37 -2.87 11.43
C TYR A 253 3.05 -2.35 10.03
N LEU A 254 1.79 -2.34 9.64
CA LEU A 254 1.28 -1.97 8.31
C LEU A 254 1.88 -0.67 7.74
N PRO A 255 1.97 0.44 8.48
CA PRO A 255 2.51 1.71 7.96
C PRO A 255 3.97 1.62 7.48
N PHE A 256 4.74 0.64 7.96
CA PHE A 256 6.17 0.45 7.65
C PHE A 256 6.42 -0.68 6.64
N SER A 257 5.37 -1.36 6.22
CA SER A 257 5.42 -2.57 5.43
C SER A 257 4.85 -2.37 4.03
N LYS A 258 5.31 -3.17 3.08
CA LYS A 258 4.64 -3.30 1.78
C LYS A 258 3.19 -3.80 1.86
N HIS A 259 2.76 -4.31 3.01
CA HIS A 259 1.38 -4.69 3.29
C HIS A 259 0.42 -3.48 3.32
N LEU A 260 0.96 -2.26 3.41
CA LEU A 260 0.21 -1.00 3.30
C LEU A 260 -0.66 -0.91 2.03
N HIS A 261 -0.30 -1.67 0.98
CA HIS A 261 -1.09 -1.74 -0.26
C HIS A 261 -2.54 -2.22 -0.03
N ILE A 262 -2.83 -2.95 1.04
CA ILE A 262 -4.20 -3.36 1.39
C ILE A 262 -5.14 -2.15 1.46
N PHE A 263 -4.67 -1.04 2.00
CA PHE A 263 -5.43 0.21 2.06
C PHE A 263 -5.17 1.12 0.86
N LEU A 264 -3.91 1.27 0.44
CA LEU A 264 -3.57 2.25 -0.58
C LEU A 264 -3.87 1.81 -2.02
N ALA A 265 -4.07 0.53 -2.30
CA ALA A 265 -4.44 0.08 -3.63
C ALA A 265 -5.76 0.70 -4.13
N PHE A 266 -6.73 0.93 -3.25
CA PHE A 266 -8.02 1.52 -3.60
C PHE A 266 -7.89 2.98 -4.03
N PRO A 267 -7.37 3.90 -3.19
CA PRO A 267 -7.15 5.27 -3.62
C PRO A 267 -6.15 5.35 -4.79
N ASN A 268 -5.14 4.50 -4.83
CA ASN A 268 -4.17 4.53 -5.92
C ASN A 268 -4.79 4.16 -7.27
N THR A 269 -5.66 3.17 -7.32
CA THR A 269 -6.38 2.80 -8.55
C THR A 269 -7.45 3.82 -8.93
N TRP A 270 -8.09 4.47 -7.95
CA TRP A 270 -9.01 5.58 -8.18
C TRP A 270 -8.30 6.79 -8.83
N PHE A 271 -7.15 7.18 -8.28
CA PHE A 271 -6.36 8.30 -8.78
C PHE A 271 -5.39 7.92 -9.89
N SER A 272 -5.50 6.73 -10.49
CA SER A 272 -4.70 6.36 -11.63
C SER A 272 -4.99 7.27 -12.82
N LYS A 273 -3.94 7.63 -13.59
CA LYS A 273 -4.08 8.48 -14.77
C LYS A 273 -4.88 7.74 -15.85
N VAL A 274 -5.98 8.37 -16.29
CA VAL A 274 -6.83 7.86 -17.38
C VAL A 274 -6.34 8.51 -18.67
N ARG A 275 -5.36 7.91 -19.29
CA ARG A 275 -4.78 8.37 -20.57
C ARG A 275 -4.46 7.20 -21.49
N SER A 276 -4.27 7.50 -22.77
CA SER A 276 -3.91 6.50 -23.77
C SER A 276 -2.54 5.87 -23.47
N ARG A 277 -2.35 4.63 -23.90
CA ARG A 277 -1.04 3.97 -23.76
C ARG A 277 -0.01 4.70 -24.63
N GLY A 278 1.16 4.97 -24.03
CA GLY A 278 2.23 5.70 -24.69
C GLY A 278 2.08 7.22 -24.64
N GLU A 279 0.96 7.74 -24.17
CA GLU A 279 0.79 9.16 -23.92
C GLU A 279 1.63 9.58 -22.71
N MET A 280 2.54 10.52 -22.92
CA MET A 280 3.37 11.11 -21.87
C MET A 280 2.71 12.38 -21.35
N SER A 281 2.99 12.72 -20.08
CA SER A 281 2.52 13.99 -19.50
C SER A 281 3.11 15.17 -20.26
N ASN A 282 2.27 16.17 -20.50
CA ASN A 282 2.71 17.43 -21.05
C ASN A 282 3.49 18.25 -20.00
N MET A 283 4.13 19.33 -20.44
CA MET A 283 4.75 20.34 -19.61
C MET A 283 4.01 21.66 -19.84
N PRO A 284 3.00 22.00 -19.03
CA PRO A 284 2.18 23.18 -19.22
C PRO A 284 3.00 24.48 -19.24
N GLU A 285 4.04 24.54 -18.41
CA GLU A 285 4.93 25.70 -18.30
C GLU A 285 5.68 25.94 -19.59
N VAL A 286 6.25 24.88 -20.18
CA VAL A 286 6.94 24.96 -21.48
C VAL A 286 5.96 25.29 -22.60
N MET A 287 4.76 24.71 -22.58
CA MET A 287 3.72 25.00 -23.58
C MET A 287 3.31 26.48 -23.50
N HIS A 288 3.15 27.02 -22.29
CA HIS A 288 2.82 28.43 -22.09
C HIS A 288 3.88 29.33 -22.70
N GLU A 289 5.15 29.06 -22.43
CA GLU A 289 6.29 29.87 -22.96
C GLU A 289 6.35 29.82 -24.48
N VAL A 290 6.26 28.62 -25.05
CA VAL A 290 6.28 28.44 -26.53
C VAL A 290 5.09 29.16 -27.18
N ARG A 291 3.90 29.08 -26.62
CA ARG A 291 2.73 29.83 -27.14
C ARG A 291 2.93 31.33 -27.08
N SER A 292 3.52 31.84 -25.97
CA SER A 292 3.87 33.25 -25.82
C SER A 292 4.85 33.70 -26.92
N MET A 293 5.91 32.92 -27.16
CA MET A 293 6.89 33.20 -28.20
C MET A 293 6.27 33.19 -29.60
N LEU A 294 5.28 32.35 -29.86
CA LEU A 294 4.58 32.27 -31.14
C LEU A 294 3.43 33.29 -31.28
N GLY A 295 3.21 34.17 -30.28
CA GLY A 295 2.12 35.16 -30.30
C GLY A 295 0.72 34.54 -30.30
N ILE A 296 0.57 33.28 -29.86
CA ILE A 296 -0.73 32.62 -29.76
C ILE A 296 -1.47 33.13 -28.53
N PRO A 297 -2.72 33.66 -28.68
CA PRO A 297 -3.50 34.11 -27.56
C PRO A 297 -3.65 33.04 -26.50
N GLN A 298 -3.45 33.39 -25.26
CA GLN A 298 -3.58 32.47 -24.12
C GLN A 298 -4.72 32.91 -23.23
N GLU A 299 -5.57 31.99 -22.81
CA GLU A 299 -6.49 32.24 -21.71
C GLU A 299 -5.68 32.36 -20.43
N ILE A 300 -5.79 33.50 -19.76
CA ILE A 300 -5.17 33.76 -18.45
C ILE A 300 -5.88 32.86 -17.44
N THR A 301 -5.38 31.67 -17.26
CA THR A 301 -5.81 30.84 -16.13
C THR A 301 -5.11 31.33 -14.87
N SER A 302 -5.90 31.57 -13.82
CA SER A 302 -5.48 32.15 -12.54
C SER A 302 -4.42 31.37 -11.75
N GLU A 303 -3.82 30.36 -12.33
CA GLU A 303 -2.77 29.52 -11.72
C GLU A 303 -1.35 30.09 -11.88
N THR A 304 -1.17 31.18 -12.65
CA THR A 304 0.14 31.78 -12.94
C THR A 304 0.47 33.01 -12.09
N ASN A 305 -0.34 33.35 -11.07
CA ASN A 305 -0.09 34.46 -10.18
C ASN A 305 0.82 34.09 -8.99
N GLY A 306 2.07 33.88 -9.25
CA GLY A 306 3.15 33.79 -8.28
C GLY A 306 4.48 33.71 -9.01
N GLU A 307 5.50 34.38 -8.53
CA GLU A 307 6.91 34.16 -8.90
C GLU A 307 7.32 32.72 -8.50
N ALA A 308 6.63 31.70 -9.07
CA ALA A 308 7.10 30.33 -8.97
C ALA A 308 8.40 30.25 -9.77
N SER A 309 9.50 29.95 -9.12
CA SER A 309 10.73 29.59 -9.83
C SER A 309 10.35 28.58 -10.91
N LEU A 310 10.66 28.89 -12.16
CA LEU A 310 10.41 28.01 -13.31
C LEU A 310 11.29 26.75 -13.19
N GLU A 311 10.93 25.87 -12.26
CA GLU A 311 11.58 24.57 -12.11
C GLU A 311 10.88 23.54 -13.01
N PHE A 312 11.54 23.17 -14.09
CA PHE A 312 11.07 22.13 -15.00
C PHE A 312 11.46 20.74 -14.48
N GLY A 313 10.48 19.86 -14.36
CA GLY A 313 10.71 18.51 -13.90
C GLY A 313 10.87 18.41 -12.37
N ALA A 314 11.63 17.41 -11.92
CA ALA A 314 11.80 17.13 -10.49
C ALA A 314 13.25 16.73 -10.14
N LYS A 315 13.88 17.48 -9.25
CA LYS A 315 15.16 17.16 -8.63
C LYS A 315 15.00 16.23 -7.44
N ASP A 316 13.99 16.49 -6.64
CA ASP A 316 13.69 15.75 -5.42
C ASP A 316 12.18 15.51 -5.28
N ILE A 317 11.75 14.88 -4.20
CA ILE A 317 10.36 14.48 -3.93
C ILE A 317 9.40 15.65 -3.93
N THR A 318 9.85 16.84 -3.55
CA THR A 318 9.05 18.07 -3.56
C THR A 318 8.73 18.57 -4.98
N GLY A 319 9.52 18.15 -5.98
CA GLY A 319 9.27 18.39 -7.39
C GLY A 319 8.32 17.37 -8.03
N LEU A 320 8.15 16.20 -7.43
CA LEU A 320 7.20 15.18 -7.86
C LEU A 320 5.78 15.52 -7.41
N SER A 321 4.77 14.98 -8.07
CA SER A 321 3.39 15.15 -7.62
C SER A 321 3.06 14.28 -6.43
N TRP A 322 2.02 14.68 -5.66
CA TRP A 322 1.47 13.84 -4.57
C TRP A 322 1.08 12.45 -5.07
N LYS A 323 0.64 12.32 -6.34
CA LYS A 323 0.29 11.03 -6.93
C LYS A 323 1.50 10.13 -7.11
N ASN A 324 2.66 10.66 -7.50
CA ASN A 324 3.88 9.87 -7.61
C ASN A 324 4.34 9.35 -6.24
N ILE A 325 4.16 10.13 -5.18
CA ILE A 325 4.46 9.70 -3.82
C ILE A 325 3.45 8.65 -3.32
N LEU A 326 2.15 8.82 -3.62
CA LEU A 326 1.13 7.80 -3.35
C LEU A 326 1.46 6.48 -4.07
N ASP A 327 1.89 6.54 -5.33
CA ASP A 327 2.36 5.38 -6.08
C ASP A 327 3.52 4.66 -5.36
N ALA A 328 4.48 5.42 -4.85
CA ALA A 328 5.64 4.88 -4.13
C ALA A 328 5.23 4.17 -2.82
N TYR A 329 4.32 4.75 -2.04
CA TYR A 329 3.77 4.10 -0.83
C TYR A 329 2.90 2.89 -1.13
N THR A 330 2.21 2.88 -2.28
CA THR A 330 1.37 1.73 -2.70
C THR A 330 2.21 0.57 -3.22
N CYS A 331 3.49 0.78 -3.54
CA CYS A 331 4.33 -0.21 -4.18
C CYS A 331 4.55 -1.45 -3.30
N THR A 332 4.10 -2.62 -3.79
CA THR A 332 4.25 -3.92 -3.11
C THR A 332 5.63 -4.55 -3.32
N GLU A 333 6.54 -3.88 -4.03
CA GLU A 333 7.87 -4.39 -4.38
C GLU A 333 7.85 -5.75 -5.12
N CYS A 334 6.76 -6.09 -5.76
CA CYS A 334 6.55 -7.40 -6.40
C CYS A 334 7.47 -7.65 -7.62
N GLY A 335 8.09 -6.59 -8.17
CA GLY A 335 9.06 -6.66 -9.25
C GLY A 335 8.51 -7.05 -10.62
N ARG A 336 7.19 -6.97 -10.84
CA ARG A 336 6.60 -7.23 -12.16
C ARG A 336 7.05 -6.22 -13.20
N CYS A 337 7.14 -4.94 -12.81
CA CYS A 337 7.62 -3.84 -13.67
C CYS A 337 9.09 -4.02 -14.09
N THR A 338 9.96 -4.40 -13.17
CA THR A 338 11.37 -4.70 -13.48
C THR A 338 11.53 -5.92 -14.38
N ALA A 339 10.70 -6.96 -14.17
CA ALA A 339 10.76 -8.20 -14.95
C ALA A 339 10.29 -8.06 -16.41
N VAL A 340 9.65 -6.97 -16.77
CA VAL A 340 9.22 -6.67 -18.15
C VAL A 340 9.94 -5.46 -18.75
N CYS A 341 10.81 -4.80 -17.99
CA CYS A 341 11.55 -3.63 -18.45
C CYS A 341 12.61 -4.03 -19.48
N PRO A 342 12.53 -3.54 -20.73
CA PRO A 342 13.52 -3.87 -21.76
C PRO A 342 14.94 -3.52 -21.35
N ALA A 343 15.13 -2.36 -20.72
CA ALA A 343 16.45 -1.95 -20.24
C ALA A 343 17.02 -2.92 -19.19
N ASN A 344 16.20 -3.36 -18.22
CA ASN A 344 16.64 -4.33 -17.22
C ASN A 344 16.93 -5.71 -17.82
N LEU A 345 16.10 -6.14 -18.79
CA LEU A 345 16.27 -7.43 -19.48
C LEU A 345 17.55 -7.49 -20.32
N THR A 346 18.00 -6.34 -20.84
CA THR A 346 19.26 -6.23 -21.60
C THR A 346 20.47 -5.95 -20.72
N GLY A 347 20.34 -6.04 -19.40
CA GLY A 347 21.45 -5.90 -18.46
C GLY A 347 21.76 -4.49 -18.00
N LYS A 348 20.99 -3.48 -18.40
CA LYS A 348 21.14 -2.10 -17.91
C LYS A 348 20.65 -1.98 -16.45
N LYS A 349 21.19 -1.01 -15.70
CA LYS A 349 20.93 -0.85 -14.27
C LYS A 349 19.50 -0.46 -13.92
N LEU A 350 18.71 0.07 -14.86
CA LEU A 350 17.34 0.54 -14.56
C LEU A 350 16.45 -0.56 -13.99
N SER A 351 15.92 -0.32 -12.79
CA SER A 351 14.85 -1.08 -12.18
C SER A 351 13.69 -0.14 -11.84
N PRO A 352 12.55 -0.17 -12.56
CA PRO A 352 11.39 0.67 -12.23
C PRO A 352 10.87 0.45 -10.81
N ARG A 353 11.05 -0.75 -10.23
CA ARG A 353 10.73 -1.02 -8.82
C ARG A 353 11.64 -0.24 -7.89
N LYS A 354 12.96 -0.24 -8.13
CA LYS A 354 13.94 0.50 -7.33
C LYS A 354 13.60 1.99 -7.30
N VAL A 355 13.26 2.56 -8.46
CA VAL A 355 12.85 3.98 -8.54
C VAL A 355 11.70 4.28 -7.57
N MET A 356 10.66 3.45 -7.53
CA MET A 356 9.53 3.66 -6.61
C MET A 356 9.95 3.47 -5.14
N MET A 357 10.83 2.52 -4.85
CA MET A 357 11.36 2.32 -3.50
C MET A 357 12.21 3.51 -3.05
N ASP A 358 13.08 4.02 -3.90
CA ASP A 358 13.94 5.17 -3.61
C ASP A 358 13.13 6.46 -3.38
N ILE A 359 12.03 6.67 -4.13
CA ILE A 359 11.10 7.79 -3.91
C ILE A 359 10.44 7.67 -2.53
N ARG A 360 9.95 6.49 -2.14
CA ARG A 360 9.38 6.27 -0.81
C ARG A 360 10.40 6.54 0.29
N ASP A 361 11.57 5.95 0.17
CA ASP A 361 12.62 6.05 1.19
C ASP A 361 13.13 7.49 1.32
N ARG A 362 13.27 8.23 0.20
CA ARG A 362 13.60 9.66 0.20
C ARG A 362 12.48 10.50 0.83
N THR A 363 11.22 10.16 0.57
CA THR A 363 10.07 10.85 1.18
C THR A 363 10.06 10.69 2.69
N GLU A 364 10.34 9.50 3.21
CA GLU A 364 10.47 9.25 4.65
C GLU A 364 11.64 10.04 5.26
N GLU A 365 12.78 10.10 4.59
CA GLU A 365 13.93 10.87 5.04
C GLU A 365 13.63 12.36 5.15
N VAL A 366 13.11 12.96 4.07
CA VAL A 366 12.73 14.39 4.02
C VAL A 366 11.69 14.70 5.08
N SER A 367 10.65 13.87 5.19
CA SER A 367 9.59 14.04 6.18
C SER A 367 10.11 13.98 7.62
N ASN A 368 11.04 13.07 7.93
CA ASN A 368 11.65 12.97 9.25
C ASN A 368 12.47 14.22 9.59
N LYS A 369 13.26 14.71 8.63
CA LYS A 369 14.06 15.94 8.80
C LYS A 369 13.16 17.17 9.01
N LEU A 370 12.09 17.30 8.25
CA LEU A 370 11.10 18.38 8.42
C LEU A 370 10.44 18.35 9.80
N ARG A 371 10.06 17.17 10.30
CA ARG A 371 9.42 17.03 11.62
C ARG A 371 10.37 17.20 12.79
N SER A 372 11.63 16.82 12.63
CA SER A 372 12.63 16.98 13.69
C SER A 372 13.05 18.42 13.91
N GLY A 373 12.60 19.36 13.02
CA GLY A 373 12.99 20.75 13.08
C GLY A 373 14.50 20.96 12.95
N SER A 374 15.20 20.06 12.24
CA SER A 374 16.66 20.10 12.06
C SER A 374 17.06 21.31 11.22
N ILE A 375 16.99 22.50 11.81
CA ILE A 375 17.35 23.80 11.23
C ILE A 375 18.84 23.85 10.81
N GLN A 376 19.64 22.90 11.25
CA GLN A 376 21.09 22.88 11.01
C GLN A 376 21.50 22.86 9.53
N TYR A 377 20.63 22.45 8.63
CA TYR A 377 20.94 22.31 7.19
C TYR A 377 20.65 23.58 6.37
N ILE A 378 19.85 24.49 6.87
CA ILE A 378 19.47 25.71 6.12
C ILE A 378 20.34 26.92 6.48
N SER A 379 20.99 26.91 7.63
CA SER A 379 21.32 28.14 8.31
C SER A 379 22.62 28.82 7.93
N LYS A 380 23.59 28.13 7.36
CA LYS A 380 24.92 28.73 7.21
C LYS A 380 25.15 29.52 5.93
N GLU A 381 24.41 29.23 4.84
CA GLU A 381 24.63 29.93 3.56
C GLU A 381 23.56 30.99 3.21
N LYS A 382 22.36 30.93 3.79
CA LYS A 382 21.25 31.83 3.45
C LYS A 382 20.75 32.74 4.57
N GLY A 383 21.53 32.92 5.63
CA GLY A 383 21.39 33.96 6.64
C GLY A 383 19.97 34.16 7.18
N GLY A 384 19.55 33.42 8.18
CA GLY A 384 18.40 33.76 9.00
C GLY A 384 17.69 32.53 9.61
N ASP A 385 17.16 32.74 10.82
CA ASP A 385 16.32 31.82 11.58
C ASP A 385 14.93 31.65 10.90
N LYS A 386 14.87 31.03 9.72
CA LYS A 386 13.61 30.72 9.07
C LYS A 386 13.16 29.33 9.47
N GLU A 387 11.90 29.22 9.86
CA GLU A 387 11.25 27.94 10.11
C GLU A 387 11.41 27.01 8.89
N LEU A 388 11.80 25.76 9.13
CA LEU A 388 11.98 24.77 8.09
C LEU A 388 10.62 24.34 7.54
N THR A 389 10.38 24.67 6.28
CA THR A 389 9.16 24.35 5.55
C THR A 389 9.47 23.53 4.30
N LYS A 390 8.44 22.92 3.70
CA LYS A 390 8.54 22.26 2.41
C LYS A 390 9.17 23.13 1.32
N ALA A 391 8.88 24.44 1.32
CA ALA A 391 9.32 25.37 0.29
C ALA A 391 10.81 25.74 0.40
N ASN A 392 11.39 25.70 1.59
CA ASN A 392 12.79 26.06 1.86
C ASN A 392 13.67 24.88 2.29
N PHE A 393 13.15 23.65 2.19
CA PHE A 393 13.89 22.46 2.56
C PHE A 393 15.01 22.19 1.56
N ASP A 394 16.23 22.16 2.04
CA ASP A 394 17.41 21.74 1.29
C ASP A 394 18.40 21.10 2.28
N ASP A 395 18.63 19.81 2.13
CA ASP A 395 19.57 19.05 2.93
C ASP A 395 20.83 18.66 2.14
N GLY A 396 21.00 19.23 0.95
CA GLY A 396 22.11 18.95 0.04
C GLY A 396 22.00 17.63 -0.67
N LEU A 397 20.89 16.86 -0.47
CA LEU A 397 20.63 15.58 -1.11
C LEU A 397 19.42 15.68 -2.03
N SER A 398 19.35 14.76 -2.97
CA SER A 398 18.25 14.69 -3.94
C SER A 398 17.94 13.24 -4.34
N LEU A 399 16.96 13.04 -5.19
CA LEU A 399 16.71 11.73 -5.80
C LEU A 399 17.90 11.24 -6.67
N PHE A 400 18.72 12.15 -7.21
CA PHE A 400 19.88 11.78 -8.02
C PHE A 400 21.01 11.14 -7.20
N ASP A 401 21.02 11.29 -5.87
CA ASP A 401 21.94 10.57 -5.00
C ASP A 401 21.56 9.09 -4.83
N ARG A 402 20.34 8.72 -5.20
CA ARG A 402 19.79 7.34 -5.12
C ARG A 402 19.57 6.71 -6.49
N ILE A 403 19.12 7.51 -7.46
CA ILE A 403 18.79 7.10 -8.81
C ILE A 403 19.77 7.78 -9.77
N THR A 404 20.65 6.98 -10.35
CA THR A 404 21.74 7.49 -11.18
C THR A 404 21.26 7.99 -12.54
N PRO A 405 21.97 8.94 -13.18
CA PRO A 405 21.71 9.34 -14.57
C PRO A 405 21.69 8.16 -15.55
N GLU A 406 22.56 7.16 -15.33
CA GLU A 406 22.58 5.93 -16.14
C GLU A 406 21.25 5.17 -16.07
N GLU A 407 20.66 5.05 -14.87
CA GLU A 407 19.34 4.41 -14.69
C GLU A 407 18.24 5.20 -15.41
N ILE A 408 18.22 6.53 -15.26
CA ILE A 408 17.20 7.40 -15.83
C ILE A 408 17.28 7.37 -17.37
N ASN A 409 18.49 7.48 -17.94
CA ASN A 409 18.70 7.52 -19.38
C ASN A 409 18.53 6.15 -20.06
N ALA A 410 18.61 5.04 -19.32
CA ALA A 410 18.30 3.71 -19.83
C ALA A 410 16.81 3.51 -20.15
N CYS A 411 15.91 4.37 -19.65
CA CYS A 411 14.48 4.25 -19.88
C CYS A 411 14.11 4.59 -21.34
N THR A 412 13.46 3.66 -22.04
CA THR A 412 12.97 3.82 -23.40
C THR A 412 11.53 4.33 -23.49
N THR A 413 10.92 4.74 -22.36
CA THR A 413 9.54 5.26 -22.27
C THR A 413 8.45 4.33 -22.85
N CYS A 414 8.69 3.03 -22.87
CA CYS A 414 7.82 2.05 -23.52
C CYS A 414 6.53 1.69 -22.76
N ASN A 415 6.29 2.23 -21.56
CA ASN A 415 5.15 1.97 -20.67
C ASN A 415 4.98 0.50 -20.20
N ALA A 416 5.89 -0.42 -20.49
CA ALA A 416 5.77 -1.82 -20.07
C ALA A 416 5.67 -1.97 -18.54
N CYS A 417 6.37 -1.13 -17.78
CA CYS A 417 6.32 -1.12 -16.31
C CYS A 417 4.93 -0.69 -15.78
N VAL A 418 4.31 0.31 -16.39
CA VAL A 418 2.96 0.80 -16.04
C VAL A 418 1.92 -0.28 -16.31
N GLU A 419 2.00 -0.90 -17.51
CA GLU A 419 1.08 -1.98 -17.90
C GLU A 419 1.21 -3.22 -16.99
N ALA A 420 2.42 -3.56 -16.55
CA ALA A 420 2.66 -4.72 -15.71
C ALA A 420 2.24 -4.54 -14.25
N CYS A 421 1.99 -3.30 -13.79
CA CYS A 421 1.65 -3.03 -12.40
C CYS A 421 0.23 -3.51 -12.07
N PRO A 422 0.06 -4.36 -11.03
CA PRO A 422 -1.26 -4.88 -10.64
C PRO A 422 -2.13 -3.85 -9.93
N VAL A 423 -1.57 -2.75 -9.44
CA VAL A 423 -2.28 -1.68 -8.70
C VAL A 423 -2.14 -0.31 -9.38
N LEU A 424 -1.85 -0.28 -10.68
CA LEU A 424 -1.82 0.91 -11.55
C LEU A 424 -0.82 1.99 -11.10
N ILE A 425 0.33 1.60 -10.55
CA ILE A 425 1.45 2.50 -10.30
C ILE A 425 2.08 2.90 -11.62
N ASP A 426 2.46 4.17 -11.74
CA ASP A 426 3.17 4.72 -12.90
C ASP A 426 4.64 5.05 -12.58
N PRO A 427 5.58 4.08 -12.72
CA PRO A 427 7.00 4.35 -12.49
C PRO A 427 7.65 5.19 -13.58
N LEU A 428 6.99 5.36 -14.73
CA LEU A 428 7.54 6.12 -15.84
C LEU A 428 7.48 7.62 -15.57
N GLU A 429 6.40 8.10 -14.94
CA GLU A 429 6.23 9.53 -14.69
C GLU A 429 7.39 10.15 -13.91
N PRO A 430 7.79 9.64 -12.72
CA PRO A 430 8.93 10.21 -12.00
C PRO A 430 10.24 10.11 -12.78
N ILE A 431 10.46 9.06 -13.58
CA ILE A 431 11.65 8.96 -14.45
C ILE A 431 11.66 10.10 -15.48
N LEU A 432 10.50 10.39 -16.09
CA LEU A 432 10.39 11.51 -17.05
C LEU A 432 10.62 12.85 -16.36
N GLN A 433 10.05 13.07 -15.17
CA GLN A 433 10.23 14.33 -14.43
C GLN A 433 11.71 14.55 -14.05
N MET A 434 12.41 13.50 -13.60
CA MET A 434 13.83 13.58 -13.29
C MET A 434 14.67 13.86 -14.57
N ARG A 435 14.36 13.21 -15.68
CA ARG A 435 15.02 13.45 -16.98
C ARG A 435 14.82 14.89 -17.46
N ARG A 436 13.59 15.41 -17.35
CA ARG A 436 13.26 16.80 -17.68
C ARG A 436 14.07 17.79 -16.85
N TYR A 437 14.20 17.54 -15.56
CA TYR A 437 15.03 18.38 -14.69
C TYR A 437 16.49 18.38 -15.13
N GLN A 438 17.10 17.23 -15.38
CA GLN A 438 18.48 17.14 -15.83
C GLN A 438 18.73 17.90 -17.12
N ILE A 439 17.84 17.77 -18.10
CA ILE A 439 18.02 18.40 -19.41
C ILE A 439 17.72 19.89 -19.37
N LEU A 440 16.60 20.30 -18.77
CA LEU A 440 16.12 21.68 -18.84
C LEU A 440 16.72 22.59 -17.77
N MET A 441 17.02 22.05 -16.58
CA MET A 441 17.53 22.87 -15.47
C MET A 441 19.06 22.76 -15.33
N GLU A 442 19.63 21.58 -15.58
CA GLU A 442 21.06 21.35 -15.41
C GLU A 442 21.83 21.31 -16.73
N SER A 443 21.14 21.33 -17.88
CA SER A 443 21.73 21.15 -19.22
C SER A 443 22.60 19.87 -19.31
N LYS A 444 22.25 18.84 -18.51
CA LYS A 444 22.96 17.57 -18.46
C LYS A 444 22.22 16.52 -19.26
N GLY A 445 22.91 15.90 -20.22
CA GLY A 445 22.41 14.78 -20.99
C GLY A 445 23.59 14.01 -21.58
N PRO A 446 23.35 12.82 -22.18
CA PRO A 446 24.38 12.13 -22.94
C PRO A 446 24.98 13.06 -24.03
N ALA A 447 26.30 13.14 -24.07
CA ALA A 447 27.00 14.04 -25.00
C ALA A 447 26.59 13.80 -26.48
N GLU A 448 26.22 12.57 -26.80
CA GLU A 448 25.75 12.14 -28.11
C GLU A 448 24.42 12.79 -28.53
N TRP A 449 23.64 13.35 -27.60
CA TRP A 449 22.39 14.04 -27.90
C TRP A 449 22.59 15.48 -28.40
N VAL A 450 23.71 16.10 -28.07
CA VAL A 450 23.98 17.50 -28.43
C VAL A 450 23.97 17.69 -29.94
N PRO A 451 24.66 16.88 -30.78
CA PRO A 451 24.57 16.98 -32.23
C PRO A 451 23.13 16.78 -32.75
N MET A 452 22.37 15.89 -32.15
CA MET A 452 20.96 15.67 -32.49
C MET A 452 20.11 16.90 -32.19
N PHE A 453 20.27 17.53 -31.05
CA PHE A 453 19.52 18.74 -30.67
C PHE A 453 19.88 19.90 -31.61
N ASN A 454 21.17 20.12 -31.90
CA ASN A 454 21.61 21.14 -32.82
C ASN A 454 21.07 20.89 -34.25
N ALA A 455 21.00 19.64 -34.68
CA ALA A 455 20.45 19.29 -35.99
C ALA A 455 18.93 19.50 -36.03
N LEU A 456 18.21 19.17 -34.96
CA LEU A 456 16.76 19.45 -34.86
C LEU A 456 16.45 20.93 -34.86
N GLU A 457 17.26 21.75 -34.19
CA GLU A 457 17.11 23.21 -34.15
C GLU A 457 17.40 23.84 -35.53
N SER A 458 18.49 23.43 -36.19
CA SER A 458 18.94 24.04 -37.43
C SER A 458 18.20 23.55 -38.67
N SER A 459 17.83 22.29 -38.75
CA SER A 459 17.25 21.66 -39.94
C SER A 459 15.94 20.94 -39.75
N GLY A 460 15.44 20.86 -38.49
CA GLY A 460 14.24 20.09 -38.15
C GLY A 460 14.40 18.57 -38.30
N ALA A 461 15.62 18.08 -38.47
CA ALA A 461 15.94 16.68 -38.66
C ALA A 461 16.90 16.19 -37.56
N VAL A 462 16.92 14.88 -37.25
CA VAL A 462 17.75 14.27 -36.19
C VAL A 462 19.25 14.37 -36.46
N TRP A 463 19.62 14.46 -37.73
CA TRP A 463 20.99 14.73 -38.20
C TRP A 463 20.99 15.92 -39.14
N GLN A 464 22.12 16.57 -39.29
CA GLN A 464 22.27 17.68 -40.20
C GLN A 464 22.02 17.22 -41.63
N VAL A 465 21.04 17.84 -42.28
CA VAL A 465 20.78 17.68 -43.71
C VAL A 465 21.09 19.00 -44.42
N PRO A 466 21.72 18.96 -45.59
CA PRO A 466 22.08 20.18 -46.32
C PRO A 466 20.87 20.96 -46.87
N GLU A 467 19.70 20.31 -46.88
CA GLU A 467 18.46 20.85 -47.44
C GLU A 467 17.35 20.90 -46.39
N ALA A 468 16.41 21.87 -46.54
CA ALA A 468 15.27 21.97 -45.67
C ALA A 468 14.44 20.67 -45.69
N ARG A 469 13.96 20.23 -44.51
CA ARG A 469 13.15 19.00 -44.36
C ARG A 469 11.91 18.98 -45.26
N SER A 470 11.37 20.13 -45.62
CA SER A 470 10.21 20.29 -46.52
C SER A 470 10.53 20.22 -48.01
N LYS A 471 11.79 20.17 -48.40
CA LYS A 471 12.17 20.21 -49.85
C LYS A 471 11.55 19.09 -50.69
N TRP A 472 11.31 17.93 -50.11
CA TRP A 472 10.63 16.84 -50.81
C TRP A 472 9.19 17.20 -51.26
N THR A 473 8.54 18.18 -50.58
CA THR A 473 7.19 18.62 -50.96
C THR A 473 7.21 19.48 -52.22
N GLU A 474 8.32 20.16 -52.51
CA GLU A 474 8.49 20.96 -53.75
C GLU A 474 8.43 20.08 -54.97
N GLN A 475 9.00 18.87 -54.93
CA GLN A 475 8.94 17.88 -56.00
C GLN A 475 7.53 17.32 -56.27
N LEU A 476 6.61 17.46 -55.33
CA LEU A 476 5.20 17.05 -55.48
C LEU A 476 4.37 18.14 -56.16
N SER A 477 4.79 19.41 -56.06
CA SER A 477 4.09 20.54 -56.66
C SER A 477 4.49 20.76 -58.16
N GLU A 478 5.58 20.11 -58.62
CA GLU A 478 6.04 20.14 -60.00
C GLU A 478 5.44 19.01 -60.85
N LYS A 479 4.63 18.13 -60.31
CA LYS A 479 3.85 17.10 -61.00
C LYS A 479 2.37 17.46 -61.04
#